data_da28ea83261d9add760bc21cb04cd562
#
_entry.id   da28ea83261d9add760bc21cb04cd562
#
_cell.length_a   1.000
_cell.length_b   1.000
_cell.length_c   1.000
_cell.angle_alpha   90.00
_cell.angle_beta   90.00
_cell.angle_gamma   90.00
#
_symmetry.space_group_name_H-M   'P 1'
#
loop_
_entity.id
_entity.type
_entity.pdbx_description
1 polymer ?
#
loop_
_entity_poly.entity_id
_entity_poly.type
_entity_poly.pdbx_seq_one_letter_code
_entity_poly.pdbx_strand_id
1 'polypeptide(L)'
;MVLVLVVLFRASVWPYLLGVLSAAAAAAIAWRLWHTDRLLRGRDRRWRHEEAVKAGRRTLAEVDAMTGTEFEELVAGLCRRDGCTEVRRVGGAGDNGADVLGRLPDGRTMVVQCKRYAPSRAIPNRELRDLLGARVHFRADVAVFVTTSRFTGPSEKFALEHDILAVHRDLLGLWNNGASLVSLGEVNGRGQGDARHRARWKKAYGG
;
A
#
# COMPACT_ATOMS: atom_id res chain seq x y z
N MET A 1 -72.77 22.44 1.02
CA MET A 1 -71.96 22.02 -0.16
C MET A 1 -70.50 22.49 -0.08
N VAL A 2 -70.22 23.73 0.24
CA VAL A 2 -68.85 24.29 0.32
C VAL A 2 -67.98 23.60 1.41
N LEU A 3 -68.56 23.30 2.58
CA LEU A 3 -67.84 22.69 3.71
C LEU A 3 -67.35 21.27 3.40
N VAL A 4 -68.17 20.48 2.69
CA VAL A 4 -67.82 19.12 2.26
C VAL A 4 -66.70 19.11 1.21
N LEU A 5 -66.68 20.07 0.30
CA LEU A 5 -65.64 20.26 -0.70
C LEU A 5 -64.29 20.64 -0.05
N VAL A 6 -64.30 21.49 0.97
CA VAL A 6 -63.09 21.91 1.74
C VAL A 6 -62.53 20.71 2.54
N VAL A 7 -63.38 19.87 3.13
CA VAL A 7 -62.98 18.67 3.88
C VAL A 7 -62.39 17.62 2.93
N LEU A 8 -63.01 17.37 1.78
CA LEU A 8 -62.52 16.44 0.79
C LEU A 8 -61.21 16.90 0.15
N PHE A 9 -61.06 18.21 -0.12
CA PHE A 9 -59.82 18.79 -0.63
C PHE A 9 -58.69 18.68 0.41
N ARG A 10 -58.95 18.97 1.68
CA ARG A 10 -57.95 18.77 2.76
C ARG A 10 -57.55 17.32 2.93
N ALA A 11 -58.53 16.37 2.91
CA ALA A 11 -58.26 14.95 3.03
C ALA A 11 -57.41 14.40 1.86
N SER A 12 -57.62 14.96 0.65
CA SER A 12 -56.89 14.52 -0.56
C SER A 12 -55.50 15.07 -0.71
N VAL A 13 -55.24 16.30 -0.24
CA VAL A 13 -53.92 16.99 -0.44
C VAL A 13 -52.96 16.78 0.73
N TRP A 14 -53.51 16.63 1.96
CA TRP A 14 -52.69 16.50 3.17
C TRP A 14 -51.73 15.31 3.19
N PRO A 15 -52.06 14.09 2.74
CA PRO A 15 -51.13 12.98 2.70
C PRO A 15 -49.96 13.20 1.72
N TYR A 16 -50.19 13.91 0.60
CA TYR A 16 -49.13 14.22 -0.34
C TYR A 16 -48.17 15.27 0.24
N LEU A 17 -48.66 16.28 0.96
CA LEU A 17 -47.83 17.26 1.65
C LEU A 17 -46.96 16.60 2.74
N LEU A 18 -47.51 15.69 3.52
CA LEU A 18 -46.78 14.92 4.51
C LEU A 18 -45.71 14.04 3.85
N GLY A 19 -46.03 13.40 2.71
CA GLY A 19 -45.10 12.62 1.92
C GLY A 19 -43.94 13.46 1.41
N VAL A 20 -44.19 14.64 0.86
CA VAL A 20 -43.12 15.58 0.40
C VAL A 20 -42.27 16.07 1.54
N LEU A 21 -42.87 16.44 2.66
CA LEU A 21 -42.12 16.90 3.84
C LEU A 21 -41.25 15.81 4.44
N SER A 22 -41.77 14.56 4.51
CA SER A 22 -40.95 13.44 5.01
C SER A 22 -39.80 13.08 4.07
N ALA A 23 -40.01 13.14 2.75
CA ALA A 23 -38.96 12.92 1.76
C ALA A 23 -37.90 14.02 1.83
N ALA A 24 -38.30 15.29 1.98
CA ALA A 24 -37.37 16.42 2.13
C ALA A 24 -36.54 16.31 3.44
N ALA A 25 -37.21 15.92 4.54
CA ALA A 25 -36.50 15.69 5.81
C ALA A 25 -35.48 14.53 5.70
N ALA A 26 -35.87 13.41 5.08
CA ALA A 26 -34.98 12.29 4.84
C ALA A 26 -33.78 12.66 3.94
N ALA A 27 -34.01 13.44 2.89
CA ALA A 27 -32.95 13.95 2.02
C ALA A 27 -31.99 14.89 2.76
N ALA A 28 -32.50 15.76 3.61
CA ALA A 28 -31.71 16.67 4.43
C ALA A 28 -30.83 15.92 5.45
N ILE A 29 -31.40 14.87 6.08
CA ILE A 29 -30.67 14.00 7.01
C ILE A 29 -29.58 13.23 6.26
N ALA A 30 -29.88 12.62 5.12
CA ALA A 30 -28.93 11.90 4.30
C ALA A 30 -27.78 12.80 3.82
N TRP A 31 -28.11 14.01 3.37
CA TRP A 31 -27.10 15.03 2.98
C TRP A 31 -26.20 15.43 4.16
N ARG A 32 -26.79 15.64 5.33
CA ARG A 32 -26.04 15.98 6.55
C ARG A 32 -25.12 14.85 6.98
N LEU A 33 -25.58 13.61 6.98
CA LEU A 33 -24.77 12.43 7.29
C LEU A 33 -23.62 12.25 6.28
N TRP A 34 -23.90 12.41 4.99
CA TRP A 34 -22.86 12.34 3.95
C TRP A 34 -21.81 13.44 4.09
N HIS A 35 -22.25 14.68 4.39
CA HIS A 35 -21.38 15.81 4.57
C HIS A 35 -20.48 15.66 5.82
N THR A 36 -21.05 15.21 6.95
CA THR A 36 -20.30 14.96 8.18
C THR A 36 -19.30 13.81 8.01
N ASP A 37 -19.69 12.71 7.36
CA ASP A 37 -18.82 11.60 7.06
C ASP A 37 -17.64 11.99 6.16
N ARG A 38 -17.88 12.85 5.17
CA ARG A 38 -16.83 13.41 4.32
C ARG A 38 -15.84 14.29 5.09
N LEU A 39 -16.31 15.09 6.03
CA LEU A 39 -15.45 15.94 6.89
C LEU A 39 -14.65 15.08 7.87
N LEU A 40 -15.27 14.08 8.49
CA LEU A 40 -14.59 13.16 9.41
C LEU A 40 -13.47 12.38 8.71
N ARG A 41 -13.74 11.82 7.52
CA ARG A 41 -12.69 11.15 6.71
C ARG A 41 -11.55 12.08 6.32
N GLY A 42 -11.81 13.35 6.09
CA GLY A 42 -10.77 14.35 5.81
C GLY A 42 -9.89 14.63 7.03
N ARG A 43 -10.48 14.73 8.22
CA ARG A 43 -9.76 14.93 9.49
C ARG A 43 -8.94 13.70 9.85
N ASP A 44 -9.51 12.49 9.71
CA ASP A 44 -8.82 11.23 9.95
C ASP A 44 -7.58 11.03 9.06
N ARG A 45 -7.64 11.49 7.80
CA ARG A 45 -6.47 11.43 6.91
C ARG A 45 -5.38 12.39 7.36
N ARG A 46 -5.72 13.61 7.74
CA ARG A 46 -4.75 14.59 8.24
C ARG A 46 -4.11 14.12 9.53
N TRP A 47 -4.92 13.66 10.48
CA TRP A 47 -4.43 13.16 11.76
C TRP A 47 -3.49 11.96 11.60
N ARG A 48 -3.86 10.97 10.77
CA ARG A 48 -2.99 9.83 10.44
C ARG A 48 -1.70 10.24 9.74
N HIS A 49 -1.75 11.26 8.90
CA HIS A 49 -0.56 11.81 8.25
C HIS A 49 0.36 12.49 9.27
N GLU A 50 -0.18 13.31 10.16
CA GLU A 50 0.58 13.98 11.22
C GLU A 50 1.20 12.97 12.20
N GLU A 51 0.47 11.93 12.57
CA GLU A 51 1.01 10.84 13.38
C GLU A 51 2.10 10.03 12.65
N ALA A 52 1.92 9.77 11.37
CA ALA A 52 2.93 9.09 10.56
C ALA A 52 4.22 9.92 10.49
N VAL A 53 4.11 11.23 10.28
CA VAL A 53 5.25 12.16 10.29
C VAL A 53 5.94 12.19 11.65
N LYS A 54 5.16 12.28 12.75
CA LYS A 54 5.70 12.19 14.13
C LYS A 54 6.38 10.86 14.43
N ALA A 55 5.90 9.78 13.84
CA ALA A 55 6.49 8.44 13.96
C ALA A 55 7.70 8.22 13.03
N GLY A 56 8.18 9.24 12.32
CA GLY A 56 9.28 9.14 11.35
C GLY A 56 8.93 8.36 10.08
N ARG A 57 7.64 8.14 9.80
CA ARG A 57 7.17 7.44 8.59
C ARG A 57 7.21 8.40 7.39
N ARG A 58 7.78 7.94 6.29
CA ARG A 58 7.87 8.72 5.07
C ARG A 58 6.68 8.45 4.15
N THR A 59 6.25 9.46 3.41
CA THR A 59 5.27 9.24 2.33
C THR A 59 5.90 8.51 1.16
N LEU A 60 5.11 7.80 0.36
CA LEU A 60 5.64 7.17 -0.87
C LEU A 60 6.20 8.19 -1.86
N ALA A 61 5.71 9.43 -1.85
CA ALA A 61 6.26 10.52 -2.66
C ALA A 61 7.67 10.91 -2.19
N GLU A 62 7.92 10.97 -0.88
CA GLU A 62 9.26 11.19 -0.33
C GLU A 62 10.20 10.03 -0.66
N VAL A 63 9.70 8.79 -0.62
CA VAL A 63 10.47 7.59 -1.02
C VAL A 63 10.81 7.63 -2.52
N ASP A 64 9.91 8.11 -3.36
CA ASP A 64 10.16 8.27 -4.80
C ASP A 64 11.24 9.34 -5.09
N ALA A 65 11.38 10.34 -4.22
CA ALA A 65 12.38 11.40 -4.36
C ALA A 65 13.78 10.99 -3.85
N MET A 66 13.92 9.88 -3.12
CA MET A 66 15.20 9.40 -2.58
C MET A 66 16.18 9.01 -3.69
N THR A 67 17.46 9.06 -3.37
CA THR A 67 18.51 8.37 -4.12
C THR A 67 18.44 6.85 -3.88
N GLY A 68 19.16 6.05 -4.66
CA GLY A 68 19.27 4.60 -4.42
C GLY A 68 19.78 4.28 -3.02
N THR A 69 20.86 4.95 -2.62
CA THR A 69 21.49 4.79 -1.29
C THR A 69 20.56 5.15 -0.13
N GLU A 70 19.80 6.24 -0.26
CA GLU A 70 18.80 6.62 0.76
C GLU A 70 17.66 5.61 0.85
N PHE A 71 17.27 5.03 -0.27
CA PHE A 71 16.25 3.97 -0.31
C PHE A 71 16.75 2.67 0.36
N GLU A 72 17.99 2.28 0.11
CA GLU A 72 18.64 1.14 0.79
C GLU A 72 18.72 1.35 2.31
N GLU A 73 19.07 2.57 2.76
CA GLU A 73 19.12 2.89 4.19
C GLU A 73 17.72 2.92 4.81
N LEU A 74 16.71 3.40 4.11
CA LEU A 74 15.32 3.30 4.55
C LEU A 74 14.93 1.84 4.78
N VAL A 75 15.22 0.95 3.82
CA VAL A 75 14.90 -0.48 3.92
C VAL A 75 15.66 -1.12 5.08
N ALA A 76 16.95 -0.82 5.25
CA ALA A 76 17.72 -1.28 6.40
C ALA A 76 17.13 -0.80 7.74
N GLY A 77 16.68 0.46 7.81
CA GLY A 77 15.97 1.02 8.96
C GLY A 77 14.66 0.31 9.27
N LEU A 78 13.86 -0.02 8.25
CA LEU A 78 12.63 -0.78 8.40
C LEU A 78 12.88 -2.21 8.91
N CYS A 79 13.92 -2.87 8.42
CA CYS A 79 14.35 -4.17 8.94
C CYS A 79 14.72 -4.09 10.43
N ARG A 80 15.52 -3.10 10.83
CA ARG A 80 15.90 -2.90 12.25
C ARG A 80 14.68 -2.62 13.12
N ARG A 81 13.75 -1.79 12.67
CA ARG A 81 12.48 -1.51 13.37
C ARG A 81 11.68 -2.79 13.64
N ASP A 82 11.69 -3.72 12.70
CA ASP A 82 10.94 -4.98 12.79
C ASP A 82 11.68 -6.06 13.60
N GLY A 83 12.77 -5.70 14.28
CA GLY A 83 13.53 -6.61 15.15
C GLY A 83 14.56 -7.46 14.40
N CYS A 84 14.86 -7.19 13.14
CA CYS A 84 15.98 -7.84 12.45
C CYS A 84 17.31 -7.42 13.08
N THR A 85 18.22 -8.36 13.21
CA THR A 85 19.57 -8.17 13.78
C THR A 85 20.66 -8.24 12.70
N GLU A 86 21.87 -7.82 13.04
CA GLU A 86 23.04 -7.81 12.11
C GLU A 86 22.74 -7.06 10.78
N VAL A 87 21.80 -6.12 10.80
CA VAL A 87 21.36 -5.39 9.61
C VAL A 87 22.46 -4.41 9.18
N ARG A 88 23.03 -4.65 8.01
CA ARG A 88 24.08 -3.81 7.40
C ARG A 88 23.80 -3.58 5.93
N ARG A 89 24.00 -2.37 5.47
CA ARG A 89 24.01 -2.03 4.05
C ARG A 89 25.36 -2.44 3.45
N VAL A 90 25.33 -3.12 2.31
CA VAL A 90 26.54 -3.62 1.62
C VAL A 90 26.63 -3.13 0.18
N GLY A 91 25.62 -2.41 -0.32
CA GLY A 91 25.55 -1.91 -1.69
C GLY A 91 26.78 -1.13 -2.12
N GLY A 92 27.21 -1.32 -3.34
CA GLY A 92 28.37 -0.70 -3.96
C GLY A 92 28.93 -1.54 -5.11
N ALA A 93 30.04 -1.13 -5.69
CA ALA A 93 30.70 -1.90 -6.74
C ALA A 93 31.18 -3.26 -6.18
N GLY A 94 30.68 -4.37 -6.71
CA GLY A 94 31.02 -5.72 -6.28
C GLY A 94 30.14 -6.31 -5.17
N ASP A 95 28.95 -5.74 -4.93
CA ASP A 95 27.98 -6.21 -3.93
C ASP A 95 27.31 -7.55 -4.25
N ASN A 96 27.62 -8.16 -5.40
CA ASN A 96 27.02 -9.40 -5.89
C ASN A 96 25.48 -9.37 -5.90
N GLY A 97 24.85 -8.20 -6.07
CA GLY A 97 23.42 -8.02 -6.14
C GLY A 97 22.73 -7.97 -4.79
N ALA A 98 23.46 -7.76 -3.70
CA ALA A 98 22.92 -7.54 -2.36
C ALA A 98 23.09 -6.08 -1.94
N ASP A 99 22.03 -5.44 -1.48
CA ASP A 99 22.08 -4.07 -0.95
C ASP A 99 22.05 -4.05 0.58
N VAL A 100 21.32 -4.99 1.21
CA VAL A 100 21.25 -5.14 2.67
C VAL A 100 21.36 -6.61 3.05
N LEU A 101 22.13 -6.89 4.10
CA LEU A 101 22.21 -8.20 4.75
C LEU A 101 21.70 -8.09 6.18
N GLY A 102 21.21 -9.19 6.76
CA GLY A 102 20.75 -9.22 8.14
C GLY A 102 20.21 -10.58 8.57
N ARG A 103 19.62 -10.61 9.76
CA ARG A 103 18.88 -11.77 10.28
C ARG A 103 17.46 -11.37 10.62
N LEU A 104 16.51 -12.19 10.25
CA LEU A 104 15.12 -12.08 10.70
C LEU A 104 15.01 -12.34 12.21
N PRO A 105 13.90 -11.92 12.86
CA PRO A 105 13.68 -12.19 14.29
C PRO A 105 13.68 -13.68 14.67
N ASP A 106 13.40 -14.57 13.72
CA ASP A 106 13.45 -16.03 13.89
C ASP A 106 14.87 -16.62 13.71
N GLY A 107 15.88 -15.79 13.48
CA GLY A 107 17.28 -16.17 13.35
C GLY A 107 17.73 -16.52 11.92
N ARG A 108 16.82 -16.65 10.95
CA ARG A 108 17.19 -16.89 9.55
C ARG A 108 17.97 -15.74 8.96
N THR A 109 19.00 -16.06 8.20
CA THR A 109 19.79 -15.07 7.45
C THR A 109 19.00 -14.53 6.26
N MET A 110 19.12 -13.25 5.96
CA MET A 110 18.44 -12.65 4.82
C MET A 110 19.39 -11.83 3.94
N VAL A 111 19.14 -11.86 2.64
CA VAL A 111 19.70 -10.97 1.64
C VAL A 111 18.59 -10.13 1.02
N VAL A 112 18.80 -8.82 0.94
CA VAL A 112 17.81 -7.88 0.40
C VAL A 112 18.41 -7.15 -0.79
N GLN A 113 17.65 -7.08 -1.89
CA GLN A 113 17.94 -6.22 -3.02
C GLN A 113 16.89 -5.10 -3.11
N CYS A 114 17.34 -3.88 -3.34
CA CYS A 114 16.53 -2.67 -3.40
C CYS A 114 16.58 -2.08 -4.80
N LYS A 115 15.43 -1.86 -5.44
CA LYS A 115 15.37 -1.19 -6.75
C LYS A 115 14.38 -0.04 -6.71
N ARG A 116 14.91 1.18 -6.73
CA ARG A 116 14.12 2.40 -6.84
C ARG A 116 13.86 2.71 -8.33
N TYR A 117 12.71 2.31 -8.80
CA TYR A 117 12.25 2.60 -10.16
C TYR A 117 11.04 3.54 -10.12
N ALA A 118 10.83 4.28 -11.23
CA ALA A 118 9.57 5.02 -11.41
C ALA A 118 8.37 4.07 -11.29
N PRO A 119 7.25 4.50 -10.66
CA PRO A 119 6.09 3.63 -10.45
C PRO A 119 5.53 2.99 -11.74
N SER A 120 5.69 3.66 -12.89
CA SER A 120 5.29 3.13 -14.20
C SER A 120 6.17 1.99 -14.74
N ARG A 121 7.42 1.89 -14.27
CA ARG A 121 8.39 0.89 -14.75
C ARG A 121 8.29 -0.39 -13.92
N ALA A 122 7.87 -1.50 -14.55
CA ALA A 122 7.80 -2.80 -13.87
C ALA A 122 9.17 -3.49 -13.78
N ILE A 123 9.38 -4.22 -12.68
CA ILE A 123 10.59 -5.03 -12.44
C ILE A 123 10.54 -6.28 -13.33
N PRO A 124 11.53 -6.50 -14.21
CA PRO A 124 11.62 -7.68 -15.04
C PRO A 124 12.18 -8.88 -14.25
N ASN A 125 11.91 -10.10 -14.74
CA ASN A 125 12.34 -11.35 -14.10
C ASN A 125 13.88 -11.46 -13.94
N ARG A 126 14.65 -10.80 -14.79
CA ARG A 126 16.12 -10.78 -14.71
C ARG A 126 16.61 -10.31 -13.34
N GLU A 127 16.03 -9.23 -12.80
CA GLU A 127 16.42 -8.66 -11.51
C GLU A 127 16.24 -9.67 -10.33
N LEU A 128 15.18 -10.48 -10.40
CA LEU A 128 14.93 -11.51 -9.38
C LEU A 128 15.90 -12.69 -9.50
N ARG A 129 16.35 -13.04 -10.71
CA ARG A 129 17.40 -14.04 -10.91
C ARG A 129 18.73 -13.60 -10.34
N ASP A 130 19.06 -12.31 -10.49
CA ASP A 130 20.28 -11.74 -9.93
C ASP A 130 20.26 -11.85 -8.38
N LEU A 131 19.11 -11.59 -7.74
CA LEU A 131 18.93 -11.78 -6.30
C LEU A 131 19.07 -13.24 -5.86
N LEU A 132 18.61 -14.21 -6.67
CA LEU A 132 18.85 -15.63 -6.38
C LEU A 132 20.35 -15.94 -6.37
N GLY A 133 21.12 -15.36 -7.28
CA GLY A 133 22.57 -15.46 -7.28
C GLY A 133 23.18 -14.93 -5.97
N ALA A 134 22.72 -13.77 -5.52
CA ALA A 134 23.11 -13.18 -4.24
C ALA A 134 22.73 -14.09 -3.06
N ARG A 135 21.52 -14.66 -3.03
CA ARG A 135 21.09 -15.62 -1.98
C ARG A 135 22.04 -16.78 -1.84
N VAL A 136 22.47 -17.37 -2.97
CA VAL A 136 23.44 -18.47 -2.97
C VAL A 136 24.81 -18.02 -2.52
N HIS A 137 25.30 -16.88 -3.03
CA HIS A 137 26.61 -16.33 -2.69
C HIS A 137 26.75 -16.06 -1.18
N PHE A 138 25.76 -15.42 -0.59
CA PHE A 138 25.74 -15.08 0.84
C PHE A 138 25.22 -16.21 1.74
N ARG A 139 24.84 -17.36 1.17
CA ARG A 139 24.23 -18.50 1.89
C ARG A 139 23.05 -18.05 2.74
N ALA A 140 22.23 -17.16 2.19
CA ALA A 140 21.09 -16.62 2.91
C ALA A 140 19.88 -17.56 2.84
N ASP A 141 19.18 -17.72 3.97
CA ASP A 141 17.96 -18.52 4.06
C ASP A 141 16.81 -17.86 3.30
N VAL A 142 16.74 -16.51 3.35
CA VAL A 142 15.63 -15.71 2.80
C VAL A 142 16.17 -14.69 1.82
N ALA A 143 15.53 -14.59 0.65
CA ALA A 143 15.74 -13.51 -0.32
C ALA A 143 14.56 -12.54 -0.30
N VAL A 144 14.85 -11.25 -0.20
CA VAL A 144 13.85 -10.17 -0.18
C VAL A 144 14.14 -9.19 -1.31
N PHE A 145 13.16 -8.93 -2.17
CA PHE A 145 13.27 -7.92 -3.21
C PHE A 145 12.34 -6.74 -2.89
N VAL A 146 12.88 -5.55 -2.73
CA VAL A 146 12.10 -4.35 -2.38
C VAL A 146 12.15 -3.33 -3.51
N THR A 147 10.98 -2.83 -3.91
CA THR A 147 10.92 -1.81 -4.97
C THR A 147 9.84 -0.75 -4.74
N THR A 148 10.09 0.44 -5.27
CA THR A 148 9.12 1.54 -5.38
C THR A 148 8.13 1.35 -6.54
N SER A 149 8.25 0.25 -7.29
CA SER A 149 7.45 -0.05 -8.46
C SER A 149 6.66 -1.35 -8.29
N ARG A 150 6.17 -1.91 -9.38
CA ARG A 150 5.49 -3.20 -9.46
C ARG A 150 6.36 -4.24 -10.15
N PHE A 151 6.02 -5.50 -9.98
CA PHE A 151 6.63 -6.59 -10.74
C PHE A 151 5.86 -6.87 -12.05
N THR A 152 6.51 -7.49 -13.03
CA THR A 152 5.80 -8.10 -14.14
C THR A 152 5.14 -9.41 -13.69
N GLY A 153 4.10 -9.88 -14.40
CA GLY A 153 3.49 -11.18 -14.07
C GLY A 153 4.48 -12.35 -14.04
N PRO A 154 5.40 -12.48 -15.03
CA PRO A 154 6.47 -13.48 -14.97
C PRO A 154 7.40 -13.33 -13.76
N SER A 155 7.66 -12.08 -13.30
CA SER A 155 8.49 -11.83 -12.12
C SER A 155 7.81 -12.27 -10.83
N GLU A 156 6.49 -12.03 -10.71
CA GLU A 156 5.72 -12.49 -9.55
C GLU A 156 5.68 -14.01 -9.46
N LYS A 157 5.39 -14.65 -10.60
CA LYS A 157 5.38 -16.11 -10.67
C LYS A 157 6.74 -16.69 -10.25
N PHE A 158 7.82 -16.12 -10.76
CA PHE A 158 9.18 -16.51 -10.42
C PHE A 158 9.48 -16.30 -8.92
N ALA A 159 9.06 -15.18 -8.34
CA ALA A 159 9.25 -14.92 -6.92
C ALA A 159 8.55 -15.98 -6.04
N LEU A 160 7.32 -16.37 -6.41
CA LEU A 160 6.57 -17.41 -5.70
C LEU A 160 7.20 -18.80 -5.85
N GLU A 161 7.68 -19.14 -7.06
CA GLU A 161 8.32 -20.44 -7.33
C GLU A 161 9.67 -20.62 -6.59
N HIS A 162 10.33 -19.52 -6.25
CA HIS A 162 11.65 -19.52 -5.62
C HIS A 162 11.68 -18.96 -4.20
N ASP A 163 10.52 -18.81 -3.55
CA ASP A 163 10.39 -18.29 -2.19
C ASP A 163 11.11 -16.95 -1.97
N ILE A 164 11.01 -16.06 -2.97
CA ILE A 164 11.48 -14.69 -2.86
C ILE A 164 10.36 -13.82 -2.28
N LEU A 165 10.60 -13.12 -1.18
CA LEU A 165 9.67 -12.12 -0.67
C LEU A 165 9.73 -10.86 -1.56
N ALA A 166 8.75 -10.71 -2.43
CA ALA A 166 8.64 -9.61 -3.39
C ALA A 166 7.81 -8.45 -2.82
N VAL A 167 8.48 -7.44 -2.29
CA VAL A 167 7.86 -6.23 -1.71
C VAL A 167 7.73 -5.15 -2.77
N HIS A 168 6.56 -5.08 -3.38
CA HIS A 168 6.22 -4.03 -4.35
C HIS A 168 5.76 -2.74 -3.65
N ARG A 169 5.52 -1.68 -4.42
CA ARG A 169 5.16 -0.35 -3.90
C ARG A 169 4.04 -0.35 -2.86
N ASP A 170 2.95 -1.10 -3.08
CA ASP A 170 1.83 -1.11 -2.14
C ASP A 170 2.21 -1.81 -0.83
N LEU A 171 2.96 -2.92 -0.90
CA LEU A 171 3.51 -3.61 0.27
C LEU A 171 4.56 -2.75 0.99
N LEU A 172 5.41 -2.03 0.24
CA LEU A 172 6.34 -1.06 0.81
C LEU A 172 5.59 0.05 1.55
N GLY A 173 4.47 0.52 1.00
CA GLY A 173 3.60 1.48 1.68
C GLY A 173 3.04 0.94 2.99
N LEU A 174 2.57 -0.31 3.03
CA LEU A 174 2.11 -0.97 4.24
C LEU A 174 3.26 -1.14 5.25
N TRP A 175 4.43 -1.59 4.79
CA TRP A 175 5.61 -1.76 5.62
C TRP A 175 6.06 -0.45 6.27
N ASN A 176 6.19 0.58 5.46
CA ASN A 176 6.53 1.92 5.94
C ASN A 176 5.50 2.49 6.94
N ASN A 177 4.22 2.08 6.81
CA ASN A 177 3.14 2.47 7.73
C ASN A 177 2.96 1.56 8.95
N GLY A 178 3.90 0.65 9.21
CA GLY A 178 3.96 -0.12 10.46
C GLY A 178 3.63 -1.60 10.36
N ALA A 179 3.30 -2.13 9.16
CA ALA A 179 3.32 -3.58 8.96
C ALA A 179 4.73 -4.12 9.20
N SER A 180 4.87 -5.37 9.58
CA SER A 180 6.18 -6.03 9.74
C SER A 180 6.59 -6.76 8.47
N LEU A 181 7.91 -6.90 8.25
CA LEU A 181 8.45 -7.66 7.11
C LEU A 181 7.90 -9.10 7.09
N VAL A 182 7.77 -9.74 8.26
CA VAL A 182 7.23 -11.10 8.38
C VAL A 182 5.78 -11.16 7.92
N SER A 183 4.95 -10.19 8.31
CA SER A 183 3.54 -10.14 7.88
C SER A 183 3.36 -9.92 6.38
N LEU A 184 4.32 -9.27 5.72
CA LEU A 184 4.30 -9.11 4.26
C LEU A 184 4.50 -10.43 3.52
N GLY A 185 5.22 -11.39 4.11
CA GLY A 185 5.40 -12.73 3.56
C GLY A 185 4.09 -13.48 3.36
N GLU A 186 3.10 -13.26 4.22
CA GLU A 186 1.77 -13.90 4.14
C GLU A 186 0.96 -13.46 2.92
N VAL A 187 1.22 -12.25 2.41
CA VAL A 187 0.53 -11.66 1.25
C VAL A 187 1.40 -11.60 0.00
N ASN A 188 2.60 -12.17 0.05
CA ASN A 188 3.58 -12.13 -1.04
C ASN A 188 2.98 -12.58 -2.38
N GLY A 189 3.08 -11.72 -3.40
CA GLY A 189 2.61 -12.00 -4.76
C GLY A 189 1.09 -12.12 -4.93
N ARG A 190 0.29 -12.06 -3.85
CA ARG A 190 -1.16 -12.22 -3.94
C ARG A 190 -1.84 -10.93 -4.42
N GLY A 191 -2.62 -11.04 -5.49
CA GLY A 191 -3.47 -9.96 -6.00
C GLY A 191 -2.76 -8.91 -6.86
N GLN A 192 -1.44 -8.88 -6.91
CA GLN A 192 -0.68 -7.92 -7.70
C GLN A 192 -0.79 -8.20 -9.22
N GLY A 193 -0.75 -9.47 -9.60
CA GLY A 193 -0.88 -9.91 -10.99
C GLY A 193 -2.32 -9.91 -11.51
N ASP A 194 -3.34 -9.70 -10.67
CA ASP A 194 -4.74 -9.76 -11.10
C ASP A 194 -5.14 -8.56 -11.96
N ALA A 195 -6.21 -8.70 -12.74
CA ALA A 195 -6.69 -7.67 -13.65
C ALA A 195 -7.14 -6.39 -12.91
N ARG A 196 -7.71 -6.54 -11.70
CA ARG A 196 -8.19 -5.41 -10.87
C ARG A 196 -7.01 -4.61 -10.33
N HIS A 197 -5.95 -5.27 -9.87
CA HIS A 197 -4.72 -4.60 -9.42
C HIS A 197 -4.08 -3.84 -10.57
N ARG A 198 -3.89 -4.47 -11.74
CA ARG A 198 -3.33 -3.81 -12.94
C ARG A 198 -4.16 -2.60 -13.38
N ALA A 199 -5.48 -2.69 -13.35
CA ALA A 199 -6.37 -1.57 -13.70
C ALA A 199 -6.22 -0.39 -12.73
N ARG A 200 -6.18 -0.65 -11.42
CA ARG A 200 -5.94 0.37 -10.38
C ARG A 200 -4.57 1.03 -10.56
N TRP A 201 -3.54 0.21 -10.81
CA TRP A 201 -2.19 0.70 -11.04
C TRP A 201 -2.10 1.61 -12.25
N LYS A 202 -2.67 1.18 -13.39
CA LYS A 202 -2.73 2.00 -14.61
C LYS A 202 -3.45 3.33 -14.36
N LYS A 203 -4.53 3.33 -13.60
CA LYS A 203 -5.26 4.56 -13.23
C LYS A 203 -4.44 5.49 -12.34
N ALA A 204 -3.64 4.95 -11.43
CA ALA A 204 -2.88 5.74 -10.46
C ALA A 204 -1.53 6.25 -10.98
N TYR A 205 -0.86 5.48 -11.86
CA TYR A 205 0.53 5.71 -12.23
C TYR A 205 0.82 5.56 -13.74
N GLY A 206 -0.18 5.25 -14.55
CA GLY A 206 -0.05 5.04 -15.99
C GLY A 206 -0.35 6.32 -16.76
N GLY A 207 0.49 7.36 -16.57
CA GLY A 207 0.52 8.56 -17.41
C GLY A 207 1.44 8.38 -18.60
#